data_58e22535c9eb474af80c214aeb30200b
#
_entry.id   58e22535c9eb474af80c214aeb30200b
#
_cell.length_a   1.000
_cell.length_b   1.000
_cell.length_c   1.000
_cell.angle_alpha   90.00
_cell.angle_beta   90.00
_cell.angle_gamma   90.00
#
_symmetry.space_group_name_H-M   'P 1'
#
loop_
_entity.id
_entity.type
_entity.pdbx_description
1 polymer ?
#
loop_
_entity_poly.entity_id
_entity_poly.type
_entity_poly.pdbx_seq_one_letter_code
_entity_poly.pdbx_strand_id
1 'polypeptide(L)'
;QAIIVRISYPYRAHFELKKDFFRTFKSYLENKKPLSMITDSLMTPTFIDDIAFGLKYLFNNFSPEIFHLVGANFLSPYNACQLVAEKFNLDKSLIGKTTYKEYVKNKAKLPQFATIKSKKNNFYKMRTFEQGLEEIKKQL
;
A
#
# COMPACT_ATOMS: atom_id res chain seq x y z
N GLN A 1 25.05 1.48 -17.46
CA GLN A 1 24.74 1.23 -16.04
C GLN A 1 23.39 1.84 -15.69
N ALA A 2 22.62 1.23 -14.79
CA ALA A 2 21.31 1.68 -14.38
C ALA A 2 21.06 1.42 -12.90
N ILE A 3 20.22 2.24 -12.28
CA ILE A 3 19.63 1.96 -10.98
C ILE A 3 18.30 1.24 -11.22
N ILE A 4 18.09 0.12 -10.54
CA ILE A 4 16.80 -0.58 -10.57
C ILE A 4 16.09 -0.30 -9.25
N VAL A 5 14.90 0.30 -9.32
CA VAL A 5 14.06 0.53 -8.14
C VAL A 5 12.84 -0.37 -8.20
N ARG A 6 12.62 -1.15 -7.15
CA ARG A 6 11.44 -1.99 -6.98
C ARG A 6 10.54 -1.36 -5.90
N ILE A 7 9.25 -1.31 -6.20
CA ILE A 7 8.21 -0.76 -5.32
C ILE A 7 7.13 -1.83 -5.07
N SER A 8 6.31 -1.64 -4.03
CA SER A 8 5.22 -2.56 -3.70
C SER A 8 3.98 -1.79 -3.29
N TYR A 9 2.82 -2.15 -3.84
CA TYR A 9 1.50 -1.62 -3.49
C TYR A 9 1.48 -0.09 -3.29
N PRO A 10 1.87 0.73 -4.30
CA PRO A 10 1.90 2.17 -4.17
C PRO A 10 0.49 2.74 -4.00
N TYR A 11 0.33 3.71 -3.08
CA TYR A 11 -0.92 4.40 -2.83
C TYR A 11 -0.71 5.90 -2.62
N ARG A 12 -1.76 6.69 -2.88
CA ARG A 12 -1.72 8.16 -2.88
C ARG A 12 -3.07 8.78 -2.55
N ALA A 13 -3.09 10.08 -2.22
CA ALA A 13 -4.31 10.84 -1.98
C ALA A 13 -5.14 11.04 -3.25
N HIS A 14 -4.54 11.60 -4.30
CA HIS A 14 -5.20 11.97 -5.54
C HIS A 14 -4.57 11.36 -6.78
N PHE A 15 -5.38 10.91 -7.71
CA PHE A 15 -5.01 10.55 -9.09
C PHE A 15 -6.27 10.20 -9.89
N GLU A 16 -6.50 10.87 -11.01
CA GLU A 16 -7.76 10.79 -11.73
C GLU A 16 -7.99 9.48 -12.49
N LEU A 17 -6.92 8.90 -13.06
CA LEU A 17 -7.08 7.81 -14.03
C LEU A 17 -7.39 6.45 -13.39
N LYS A 18 -6.58 5.97 -12.46
CA LYS A 18 -6.74 4.63 -11.88
C LYS A 18 -6.68 4.68 -10.35
N LYS A 19 -7.69 4.10 -9.70
CA LYS A 19 -7.69 3.95 -8.24
C LYS A 19 -6.70 2.85 -7.83
N ASP A 20 -5.85 3.14 -6.84
CA ASP A 20 -5.10 2.16 -6.11
C ASP A 20 -5.98 1.46 -5.04
N PHE A 21 -5.41 0.49 -4.32
CA PHE A 21 -6.14 -0.27 -3.32
C PHE A 21 -6.73 0.62 -2.22
N PHE A 22 -5.98 1.62 -1.72
CA PHE A 22 -6.45 2.53 -0.67
C PHE A 22 -7.69 3.33 -1.12
N ARG A 23 -7.62 3.99 -2.28
CA ARG A 23 -8.74 4.77 -2.82
C ARG A 23 -9.92 3.89 -3.21
N THR A 24 -9.66 2.65 -3.60
CA THR A 24 -10.71 1.65 -3.83
C THR A 24 -11.43 1.33 -2.52
N PHE A 25 -10.71 0.99 -1.45
CA PHE A 25 -11.30 0.71 -0.14
C PHE A 25 -12.12 1.91 0.37
N LYS A 26 -11.50 3.10 0.38
CA LYS A 26 -12.15 4.34 0.81
C LYS A 26 -13.44 4.59 0.02
N SER A 27 -13.39 4.52 -1.31
CA SER A 27 -14.55 4.77 -2.18
C SER A 27 -15.70 3.77 -1.95
N TYR A 28 -15.41 2.48 -1.72
CA TYR A 28 -16.44 1.49 -1.42
C TYR A 28 -17.13 1.78 -0.11
N LEU A 29 -16.36 2.05 0.95
CA LEU A 29 -16.89 2.33 2.28
C LEU A 29 -17.69 3.65 2.31
N GLU A 30 -17.24 4.70 1.63
CA GLU A 30 -17.97 5.97 1.48
C GLU A 30 -19.32 5.78 0.78
N ASN A 31 -19.37 4.90 -0.21
CA ASN A 31 -20.61 4.56 -0.92
C ASN A 31 -21.43 3.45 -0.23
N LYS A 32 -21.11 3.12 1.03
CA LYS A 32 -21.78 2.08 1.82
C LYS A 32 -21.83 0.71 1.13
N LYS A 33 -20.81 0.40 0.33
CA LYS A 33 -20.69 -0.89 -0.35
C LYS A 33 -19.85 -1.86 0.48
N PRO A 34 -20.32 -3.10 0.73
CA PRO A 34 -19.57 -4.06 1.49
C PRO A 34 -18.32 -4.52 0.74
N LEU A 35 -17.28 -4.84 1.49
CA LEU A 35 -15.99 -5.37 1.02
C LEU A 35 -15.71 -6.70 1.71
N SER A 36 -15.31 -7.72 0.94
CA SER A 36 -14.81 -8.98 1.47
C SER A 36 -13.29 -9.01 1.36
N MET A 37 -12.59 -8.90 2.51
CA MET A 37 -11.15 -8.65 2.57
C MET A 37 -10.38 -9.86 3.08
N ILE A 38 -9.25 -10.15 2.43
CA ILE A 38 -8.39 -11.31 2.74
C ILE A 38 -7.69 -11.08 4.08
N THR A 39 -7.76 -12.09 4.96
CA THR A 39 -7.15 -12.05 6.30
C THR A 39 -5.80 -12.75 6.38
N ASP A 40 -5.53 -13.71 5.51
CA ASP A 40 -4.39 -14.64 5.52
C ASP A 40 -3.38 -14.40 4.37
N SER A 41 -3.33 -13.18 3.84
CA SER A 41 -2.29 -12.71 2.93
C SER A 41 -1.63 -11.44 3.47
N LEU A 42 -0.44 -11.13 2.98
CA LEU A 42 0.32 -9.95 3.41
C LEU A 42 0.78 -9.14 2.22
N MET A 43 0.71 -7.82 2.34
CA MET A 43 1.23 -6.85 1.38
C MET A 43 2.07 -5.79 2.08
N THR A 44 2.94 -5.12 1.33
CA THR A 44 3.76 -3.98 1.81
C THR A 44 3.28 -2.70 1.13
N PRO A 45 2.32 -1.96 1.72
CA PRO A 45 1.86 -0.69 1.17
C PRO A 45 2.96 0.36 1.18
N THR A 46 3.06 1.14 0.11
CA THR A 46 4.10 2.17 -0.02
C THR A 46 3.49 3.51 -0.40
N PHE A 47 3.70 4.53 0.43
CA PHE A 47 3.22 5.87 0.16
C PHE A 47 4.00 6.49 -1.00
N ILE A 48 3.30 7.06 -1.98
CA ILE A 48 3.93 7.53 -3.23
C ILE A 48 4.93 8.65 -3.01
N ASP A 49 4.69 9.54 -2.04
CA ASP A 49 5.58 10.66 -1.76
C ASP A 49 6.92 10.16 -1.22
N ASP A 50 6.92 9.08 -0.42
CA ASP A 50 8.16 8.44 0.05
C ASP A 50 8.96 7.85 -1.12
N ILE A 51 8.28 7.26 -2.11
CA ILE A 51 8.93 6.79 -3.34
C ILE A 51 9.58 7.98 -4.06
N ALA A 52 8.87 9.10 -4.20
CA ALA A 52 9.39 10.28 -4.88
C ALA A 52 10.64 10.84 -4.19
N PHE A 53 10.65 10.94 -2.86
CA PHE A 53 11.83 11.38 -2.09
C PHE A 53 12.99 10.41 -2.23
N GLY A 54 12.74 9.11 -2.14
CA GLY A 54 13.76 8.08 -2.36
C GLY A 54 14.36 8.12 -3.77
N LEU A 55 13.52 8.29 -4.79
CA LEU A 55 13.97 8.45 -6.19
C LEU A 55 14.81 9.72 -6.39
N LYS A 56 14.39 10.85 -5.80
CA LYS A 56 15.15 12.09 -5.84
C LYS A 56 16.55 11.93 -5.25
N TYR A 57 16.67 11.23 -4.12
CA TYR A 57 17.98 10.92 -3.53
C TYR A 57 18.83 10.09 -4.48
N LEU A 58 18.30 8.99 -5.03
CA LEU A 58 19.02 8.09 -5.93
C LEU A 58 19.41 8.77 -7.25
N PHE A 59 18.60 9.69 -7.74
CA PHE A 59 18.96 10.49 -8.92
C PHE A 59 20.19 11.36 -8.68
N ASN A 60 20.31 11.95 -7.49
CA ASN A 60 21.44 12.81 -7.12
C ASN A 60 22.67 12.01 -6.62
N ASN A 61 22.49 10.73 -6.24
CA ASN A 61 23.53 9.87 -5.69
C ASN A 61 23.52 8.54 -6.45
N PHE A 62 24.02 8.58 -7.68
CA PHE A 62 23.98 7.41 -8.57
C PHE A 62 24.77 6.25 -8.00
N SER A 63 24.12 5.08 -7.92
CA SER A 63 24.73 3.80 -7.58
C SER A 63 24.07 2.70 -8.42
N PRO A 64 24.80 1.98 -9.27
CA PRO A 64 24.22 0.99 -10.19
C PRO A 64 23.81 -0.30 -9.47
N GLU A 65 22.87 -0.18 -8.55
CA GLU A 65 22.37 -1.25 -7.70
C GLU A 65 20.86 -1.41 -7.78
N ILE A 66 20.35 -2.44 -7.10
CA ILE A 66 18.91 -2.67 -6.94
C ILE A 66 18.46 -2.17 -5.58
N PHE A 67 17.53 -1.23 -5.55
CA PHE A 67 16.93 -0.68 -4.34
C PHE A 67 15.46 -1.10 -4.23
N HIS A 68 15.01 -1.37 -3.02
CA HIS A 68 13.59 -1.52 -2.70
C HIS A 68 13.13 -0.26 -1.96
N LEU A 69 12.31 0.57 -2.60
CA LEU A 69 11.62 1.68 -1.96
C LEU A 69 10.22 1.21 -1.59
N VAL A 70 10.10 0.66 -0.39
CA VAL A 70 8.87 0.03 0.09
C VAL A 70 8.54 0.51 1.50
N GLY A 71 7.24 0.51 1.85
CA GLY A 71 6.76 0.95 3.16
C GLY A 71 7.40 0.19 4.33
N ALA A 72 7.35 0.79 5.50
CA ALA A 72 8.07 0.30 6.69
C ALA A 72 7.43 -0.93 7.34
N ASN A 73 6.16 -1.24 7.03
CA ASN A 73 5.43 -2.37 7.57
C ASN A 73 4.65 -3.15 6.50
N PHE A 74 4.24 -4.34 6.86
CA PHE A 74 3.34 -5.15 6.04
C PHE A 74 2.12 -5.56 6.87
N LEU A 75 0.99 -5.74 6.21
CA LEU A 75 -0.28 -6.07 6.84
C LEU A 75 -1.19 -6.81 5.85
N SER A 76 -2.24 -7.45 6.36
CA SER A 76 -3.25 -8.06 5.50
C SER A 76 -4.13 -7.01 4.83
N PRO A 77 -4.73 -7.30 3.66
CA PRO A 77 -5.74 -6.43 3.06
C PRO A 77 -6.89 -6.10 4.03
N TYR A 78 -7.30 -7.07 4.86
CA TYR A 78 -8.32 -6.84 5.89
C TYR A 78 -7.88 -5.76 6.90
N ASN A 79 -6.67 -5.89 7.46
CA ASN A 79 -6.15 -4.90 8.42
C ASN A 79 -5.95 -3.53 7.76
N ALA A 80 -5.50 -3.49 6.50
CA ALA A 80 -5.38 -2.25 5.76
C ALA A 80 -6.74 -1.55 5.58
N CYS A 81 -7.78 -2.30 5.23
CA CYS A 81 -9.13 -1.77 5.09
C CYS A 81 -9.71 -1.26 6.42
N GLN A 82 -9.44 -1.98 7.52
CA GLN A 82 -9.83 -1.55 8.88
C GLN A 82 -9.18 -0.22 9.27
N LEU A 83 -7.87 -0.06 8.98
CA LEU A 83 -7.15 1.19 9.23
C LEU A 83 -7.69 2.35 8.40
N VAL A 84 -8.02 2.10 7.12
CA VAL A 84 -8.68 3.11 6.28
C VAL A 84 -10.02 3.54 6.87
N ALA A 85 -10.87 2.58 7.28
CA ALA A 85 -12.14 2.89 7.89
C ALA A 85 -11.98 3.71 9.17
N GLU A 86 -11.03 3.36 10.02
CA GLU A 86 -10.73 4.07 11.26
C GLU A 86 -10.27 5.51 11.00
N LYS A 87 -9.27 5.69 10.14
CA LYS A 87 -8.67 7.01 9.86
C LYS A 87 -9.65 7.99 9.21
N PHE A 88 -10.60 7.48 8.41
CA PHE A 88 -11.57 8.30 7.69
C PHE A 88 -12.98 8.26 8.28
N ASN A 89 -13.14 7.70 9.49
CA ASN A 89 -14.43 7.58 10.20
C ASN A 89 -15.52 6.90 9.34
N LEU A 90 -15.16 5.79 8.66
CA LEU A 90 -16.05 5.01 7.82
C LEU A 90 -16.56 3.76 8.56
N ASP A 91 -17.67 3.20 8.09
CA ASP A 91 -18.34 2.08 8.75
C ASP A 91 -17.55 0.76 8.61
N LYS A 92 -16.95 0.31 9.71
CA LYS A 92 -16.20 -0.95 9.79
C LYS A 92 -17.09 -2.19 9.63
N SER A 93 -18.40 -2.10 9.87
CA SER A 93 -19.32 -3.24 9.72
C SER A 93 -19.47 -3.71 8.28
N LEU A 94 -19.12 -2.87 7.31
CA LEU A 94 -19.09 -3.18 5.89
C LEU A 94 -17.88 -4.05 5.47
N ILE A 95 -16.92 -4.28 6.37
CA ILE A 95 -15.67 -5.01 6.07
C ILE A 95 -15.80 -6.47 6.51
N GLY A 96 -16.21 -7.32 5.60
CA GLY A 96 -16.23 -8.77 5.78
C GLY A 96 -14.86 -9.43 5.62
N LYS A 97 -14.75 -10.68 6.05
CA LYS A 97 -13.53 -11.49 6.00
C LYS A 97 -13.63 -12.57 4.93
N THR A 98 -12.52 -12.85 4.27
CA THR A 98 -12.35 -14.01 3.38
C THR A 98 -10.92 -14.53 3.50
N THR A 99 -10.68 -15.76 3.00
CA THR A 99 -9.33 -16.32 2.89
C THR A 99 -8.75 -16.09 1.50
N TYR A 100 -7.43 -16.15 1.39
CA TYR A 100 -6.73 -16.10 0.10
C TYR A 100 -7.24 -17.21 -0.84
N LYS A 101 -7.38 -18.44 -0.34
CA LYS A 101 -7.86 -19.59 -1.14
C LYS A 101 -9.22 -19.32 -1.77
N GLU A 102 -10.16 -18.79 -1.00
CA GLU A 102 -11.52 -18.50 -1.50
C GLU A 102 -11.49 -17.32 -2.49
N TYR A 103 -10.70 -16.29 -2.20
CA TYR A 103 -10.59 -15.12 -3.06
C TYR A 103 -10.04 -15.41 -4.46
N VAL A 104 -9.05 -16.32 -4.58
CA VAL A 104 -8.41 -16.66 -5.87
C VAL A 104 -9.06 -17.81 -6.60
N LYS A 105 -10.12 -18.44 -6.06
CA LYS A 105 -10.76 -19.64 -6.59
C LYS A 105 -11.10 -19.54 -8.09
N ASN A 106 -11.55 -18.37 -8.55
CA ASN A 106 -11.94 -18.12 -9.94
C ASN A 106 -11.18 -16.92 -10.56
N LYS A 107 -9.98 -16.62 -10.07
CA LYS A 107 -9.17 -15.48 -10.50
C LYS A 107 -7.74 -15.90 -10.76
N ALA A 108 -6.99 -15.04 -11.46
CA ALA A 108 -5.55 -15.22 -11.57
C ALA A 108 -4.90 -15.22 -10.18
N LYS A 109 -3.99 -16.17 -9.94
CA LYS A 109 -3.26 -16.26 -8.67
C LYS A 109 -2.33 -15.07 -8.52
N LEU A 110 -2.50 -14.34 -7.43
CA LEU A 110 -1.58 -13.30 -6.96
C LEU A 110 -0.69 -13.88 -5.86
N PRO A 111 0.50 -13.32 -5.61
CA PRO A 111 1.30 -13.73 -4.46
C PRO A 111 0.51 -13.57 -3.15
N GLN A 112 0.40 -14.63 -2.36
CA GLN A 112 -0.25 -14.57 -1.06
C GLN A 112 0.56 -13.73 -0.07
N PHE A 113 1.89 -13.83 -0.13
CA PHE A 113 2.81 -13.09 0.73
C PHE A 113 3.69 -12.18 -0.12
N ALA A 114 3.30 -10.92 -0.26
CA ALA A 114 4.05 -9.89 -0.95
C ALA A 114 4.76 -8.97 0.06
N THR A 115 5.50 -9.59 0.98
CA THR A 115 6.29 -8.88 2.01
C THR A 115 7.69 -8.60 1.48
N ILE A 116 7.97 -7.32 1.23
CA ILE A 116 9.26 -6.85 0.77
C ILE A 116 9.84 -5.90 1.81
N LYS A 117 11.12 -6.09 2.15
CA LYS A 117 11.85 -5.19 3.04
C LYS A 117 12.94 -4.46 2.27
N SER A 118 13.15 -3.20 2.60
CA SER A 118 14.29 -2.43 2.10
C SER A 118 15.52 -2.70 2.96
N LYS A 119 16.58 -3.24 2.33
CA LYS A 119 17.87 -3.47 3.01
C LYS A 119 18.88 -2.36 2.73
N LYS A 120 18.82 -1.73 1.56
CA LYS A 120 19.78 -0.74 1.09
C LYS A 120 19.29 0.70 1.21
N ASN A 121 18.04 0.93 1.54
CA ASN A 121 17.51 2.26 1.78
C ASN A 121 17.84 2.71 3.22
N ASN A 122 19.02 3.25 3.40
CA ASN A 122 19.49 3.88 4.65
C ASN A 122 19.48 5.42 4.58
N PHE A 123 19.00 5.97 3.48
CA PHE A 123 19.02 7.41 3.17
C PHE A 123 17.65 8.09 3.29
N TYR A 124 16.56 7.34 3.30
CA TYR A 124 15.22 7.87 3.49
C TYR A 124 14.35 6.92 4.34
N LYS A 125 13.76 7.47 5.41
CA LYS A 125 12.88 6.70 6.30
C LYS A 125 11.49 6.59 5.70
N MET A 126 11.15 5.41 5.18
CA MET A 126 9.81 5.12 4.65
C MET A 126 8.76 5.11 5.77
N ARG A 127 7.56 5.60 5.48
CA ARG A 127 6.43 5.59 6.42
C ARG A 127 5.81 4.21 6.57
N THR A 128 5.20 3.95 7.72
CA THR A 128 4.21 2.86 7.87
C THR A 128 2.92 3.23 7.12
N PHE A 129 2.05 2.25 6.90
CA PHE A 129 0.75 2.50 6.27
C PHE A 129 -0.08 3.53 7.05
N GLU A 130 -0.11 3.42 8.38
CA GLU A 130 -0.81 4.36 9.25
C GLU A 130 -0.29 5.80 9.10
N GLN A 131 1.04 5.97 9.12
CA GLN A 131 1.68 7.27 8.91
C GLN A 131 1.37 7.85 7.52
N GLY A 132 1.34 7.00 6.49
CA GLY A 132 0.94 7.42 5.14
C GLY A 132 -0.53 7.86 5.06
N LEU A 133 -1.43 7.18 5.77
CA LEU A 133 -2.85 7.59 5.87
C LEU A 133 -3.00 8.94 6.58
N GLU A 134 -2.19 9.23 7.61
CA GLU A 134 -2.14 10.54 8.27
C GLU A 134 -1.76 11.66 7.27
N GLU A 135 -0.73 11.43 6.46
CA GLU A 135 -0.32 12.41 5.43
C GLU A 135 -1.40 12.60 4.37
N ILE A 136 -2.03 11.51 3.91
CA ILE A 136 -3.15 11.58 2.97
C ILE A 136 -4.30 12.42 3.54
N LYS A 137 -4.62 12.26 4.82
CA LYS A 137 -5.70 13.02 5.47
C LYS A 137 -5.43 14.53 5.47
N LYS A 138 -4.16 14.94 5.50
CA LYS A 138 -3.78 16.37 5.39
C LYS A 138 -3.87 16.90 3.95
N GLN A 139 -3.80 16.00 2.95
CA GLN A 139 -3.85 16.34 1.53
C GLN A 139 -5.29 16.39 0.97
N LEU A 140 -6.26 15.79 1.66
CA LEU A 140 -7.69 15.75 1.29
C LEU A 140 -8.48 16.88 1.95
#